data_4c5750497ceb2a77cbc48853e98884be
#
_entry.id   4c5750497ceb2a77cbc48853e98884be
#
_cell.length_a   1.000
_cell.length_b   1.000
_cell.length_c   1.000
_cell.angle_alpha   90.00
_cell.angle_beta   90.00
_cell.angle_gamma   90.00
#
_symmetry.space_group_name_H-M   'P 1'
#
loop_
_entity.id
_entity.type
_entity.pdbx_description
1 polymer ?
#
loop_
_entity_poly.entity_id
_entity_poly.type
_entity_poly.pdbx_seq_one_letter_code
_entity_poly.pdbx_strand_id
1 'polypeptide(L)'
;MSARACVAATITAGCLMTAPSSALAQTASKPARFTIGVSGGIQQAAEDVSDHFSFAKNVETETVDVKYPMKPSALIDLSAGYRVWKNLGVGVAVSVVSGKGTAEVTASVPHPFFFNQPRTISGTENDVTHSETGVHLQLQYLIPATGRLHFILEGGPSWINVDHAVVTDVTVTESYPYDTAAFGGAVTKSTKASAAGFNAGLDVTWLFVESVGVGGIVRYTRADLDLTPVQGRSLAMKAGGLQAAAGIRVMF
;
A
#
# COMPACT_ATOMS: atom_id res chain seq x y z
N MET A 1 -36.16 -6.53 -11.44
CA MET A 1 -36.33 -5.50 -10.39
C MET A 1 -35.49 -5.94 -9.21
N SER A 2 -34.31 -5.38 -9.04
CA SER A 2 -33.39 -5.74 -7.96
C SER A 2 -33.03 -4.45 -7.21
N ALA A 3 -33.42 -4.38 -5.95
CA ALA A 3 -33.20 -3.24 -5.06
C ALA A 3 -31.75 -3.25 -4.54
N ARG A 4 -30.99 -2.21 -4.84
CA ARG A 4 -29.67 -1.96 -4.23
C ARG A 4 -29.89 -1.32 -2.86
N ALA A 5 -29.47 -2.02 -1.81
CA ALA A 5 -29.43 -1.50 -0.46
C ALA A 5 -28.18 -0.61 -0.29
N CYS A 6 -28.38 0.71 -0.13
CA CYS A 6 -27.35 1.62 0.35
C CYS A 6 -27.21 1.43 1.86
N VAL A 7 -26.01 1.00 2.30
CA VAL A 7 -25.64 1.03 3.72
C VAL A 7 -25.07 2.42 4.02
N ALA A 8 -25.86 3.23 4.72
CA ALA A 8 -25.42 4.50 5.28
C ALA A 8 -24.73 4.23 6.62
N ALA A 9 -23.42 4.47 6.71
CA ALA A 9 -22.68 4.44 7.97
C ALA A 9 -22.97 5.74 8.75
N THR A 10 -23.77 5.64 9.80
CA THR A 10 -24.06 6.74 10.73
C THR A 10 -22.93 6.83 11.76
N ILE A 11 -22.11 7.87 11.67
CA ILE A 11 -21.13 8.20 12.70
C ILE A 11 -21.86 8.92 13.83
N THR A 12 -22.06 8.25 14.95
CA THR A 12 -22.65 8.84 16.16
C THR A 12 -21.54 9.53 16.95
N ALA A 13 -21.57 10.85 16.97
CA ALA A 13 -20.71 11.68 17.82
C ALA A 13 -21.16 11.54 19.29
N GLY A 14 -20.34 10.86 20.09
CA GLY A 14 -20.58 10.66 21.52
C GLY A 14 -20.16 11.86 22.38
N CYS A 15 -21.00 12.16 23.31
CA CYS A 15 -21.08 13.19 24.33
C CYS A 15 -19.75 13.63 24.99
N LEU A 16 -19.52 14.95 25.04
CA LEU A 16 -18.54 15.59 25.91
C LEU A 16 -19.00 15.48 27.38
N MET A 17 -18.28 14.74 28.18
CA MET A 17 -18.35 14.86 29.63
C MET A 17 -17.37 15.93 30.11
N THR A 18 -17.89 17.02 30.68
CA THR A 18 -17.10 18.05 31.36
C THR A 18 -16.67 17.53 32.74
N ALA A 19 -15.39 17.19 32.89
CA ALA A 19 -14.78 16.96 34.19
C ALA A 19 -14.16 18.27 34.73
N PRO A 20 -14.22 18.55 36.05
CA PRO A 20 -13.65 19.76 36.63
C PRO A 20 -12.13 19.76 36.52
N SER A 21 -11.58 20.83 35.97
CA SER A 21 -10.14 21.06 35.80
C SER A 21 -9.50 21.40 37.15
N SER A 22 -8.84 20.40 37.76
CA SER A 22 -7.80 20.67 38.77
C SER A 22 -6.60 21.28 38.03
N ALA A 23 -6.36 22.56 38.26
CA ALA A 23 -5.17 23.26 37.75
C ALA A 23 -3.93 22.72 38.50
N LEU A 24 -3.36 21.63 37.99
CA LEU A 24 -2.00 21.25 38.34
C LEU A 24 -1.08 22.22 37.58
N ALA A 25 -0.25 22.96 38.32
CA ALA A 25 0.77 23.83 37.77
C ALA A 25 1.63 23.03 36.80
N GLN A 26 1.45 23.31 35.50
CA GLN A 26 2.27 22.73 34.45
C GLN A 26 3.67 23.38 34.53
N THR A 27 4.62 22.68 35.10
CA THR A 27 6.02 22.92 34.82
C THR A 27 6.20 22.82 33.30
N ALA A 28 6.52 23.92 32.64
CA ALA A 28 6.78 23.94 31.21
C ALA A 28 7.97 23.00 30.93
N SER A 29 7.67 21.76 30.57
CA SER A 29 8.67 20.79 30.17
C SER A 29 9.40 21.31 28.93
N LYS A 30 10.73 21.21 28.93
CA LYS A 30 11.55 21.63 27.81
C LYS A 30 11.04 20.88 26.57
N PRO A 31 10.67 21.58 25.51
CA PRO A 31 10.05 20.90 24.36
C PRO A 31 11.01 19.87 23.77
N ALA A 32 10.56 18.62 23.65
CA ALA A 32 11.33 17.51 23.11
C ALA A 32 11.98 17.86 21.76
N ARG A 33 13.23 17.46 21.56
CA ARG A 33 13.95 17.68 20.32
C ARG A 33 13.99 16.47 19.42
N PHE A 34 13.98 15.28 20.01
CA PHE A 34 13.99 14.02 19.28
C PHE A 34 12.66 13.30 19.45
N THR A 35 12.20 12.68 18.39
CA THR A 35 11.04 11.77 18.38
C THR A 35 11.45 10.48 17.71
N ILE A 36 11.14 9.36 18.33
CA ILE A 36 11.31 8.03 17.75
C ILE A 36 9.96 7.32 17.82
N GLY A 37 9.56 6.68 16.75
CA GLY A 37 8.29 5.97 16.65
C GLY A 37 8.43 4.59 16.05
N VAL A 38 7.64 3.65 16.58
CA VAL A 38 7.42 2.32 16.01
C VAL A 38 5.92 2.11 15.90
N SER A 39 5.43 1.80 14.72
CA SER A 39 3.99 1.66 14.45
C SER A 39 3.70 0.41 13.64
N GLY A 40 2.53 -0.17 13.87
CA GLY A 40 1.93 -1.20 13.04
C GLY A 40 0.57 -0.77 12.52
N GLY A 41 0.23 -1.18 11.32
CA GLY A 41 -1.02 -0.76 10.71
C GLY A 41 -1.27 -1.40 9.35
N ILE A 42 -1.94 -0.66 8.49
CA ILE A 42 -2.30 -1.09 7.15
C ILE A 42 -1.95 -0.03 6.11
N GLN A 43 -1.68 -0.48 4.89
CA GLN A 43 -1.62 0.36 3.70
C GLN A 43 -2.72 -0.07 2.73
N GLN A 44 -3.52 0.89 2.27
CA GLN A 44 -4.41 0.73 1.13
C GLN A 44 -3.68 1.23 -0.11
N ALA A 45 -3.47 0.35 -1.10
CA ALA A 45 -2.84 0.73 -2.36
C ALA A 45 -3.64 1.83 -3.09
N ALA A 46 -2.94 2.62 -3.90
CA ALA A 46 -3.52 3.74 -4.61
C ALA A 46 -4.47 3.30 -5.74
N GLU A 47 -4.16 2.20 -6.43
CA GLU A 47 -4.91 1.67 -7.58
C GLU A 47 -4.73 0.15 -7.68
N ASP A 48 -5.68 -0.49 -8.37
CA ASP A 48 -5.51 -1.85 -8.89
C ASP A 48 -4.56 -1.85 -10.09
N VAL A 49 -3.84 -2.96 -10.28
CA VAL A 49 -2.90 -3.11 -11.39
C VAL A 49 -3.55 -3.97 -12.48
N SER A 50 -3.39 -3.56 -13.74
CA SER A 50 -3.86 -4.34 -14.90
C SER A 50 -2.72 -4.53 -15.88
N ASP A 51 -2.64 -5.71 -16.46
CA ASP A 51 -1.59 -6.11 -17.38
C ASP A 51 -2.21 -6.79 -18.60
N HIS A 52 -1.61 -6.54 -19.76
CA HIS A 52 -1.99 -7.16 -21.03
C HIS A 52 -0.74 -7.61 -21.77
N PHE A 53 -0.72 -8.87 -22.18
CA PHE A 53 0.38 -9.40 -22.98
C PHE A 53 -0.08 -10.47 -23.96
N SER A 54 0.76 -10.76 -24.91
CA SER A 54 0.50 -11.77 -25.92
C SER A 54 1.77 -12.55 -26.29
N PHE A 55 1.58 -13.77 -26.73
CA PHE A 55 2.66 -14.62 -27.24
C PHE A 55 2.13 -15.57 -28.31
N ALA A 56 3.07 -16.12 -29.10
CA ALA A 56 2.71 -17.07 -30.16
C ALA A 56 2.39 -18.45 -29.56
N LYS A 57 1.23 -19.02 -29.94
CA LYS A 57 0.81 -20.36 -29.57
C LYS A 57 -0.01 -20.98 -30.71
N ASN A 58 0.28 -22.21 -31.10
CA ASN A 58 -0.40 -22.91 -32.20
C ASN A 58 -0.39 -22.10 -33.52
N VAL A 59 0.72 -21.41 -33.83
CA VAL A 59 0.90 -20.54 -35.01
C VAL A 59 0.03 -19.28 -35.05
N GLU A 60 -0.78 -19.05 -33.99
CA GLU A 60 -1.59 -17.87 -33.79
C GLU A 60 -1.12 -17.10 -32.54
N THR A 61 -1.80 -16.03 -32.19
CA THR A 61 -1.48 -15.20 -31.02
C THR A 61 -2.45 -15.53 -29.89
N GLU A 62 -1.91 -16.01 -28.77
CA GLU A 62 -2.62 -16.04 -27.49
C GLU A 62 -2.53 -14.66 -26.84
N THR A 63 -3.66 -14.14 -26.36
CA THR A 63 -3.70 -12.88 -25.60
C THR A 63 -4.15 -13.15 -24.16
N VAL A 64 -3.52 -12.47 -23.22
CA VAL A 64 -3.77 -12.63 -21.80
C VAL A 64 -3.99 -11.26 -21.16
N ASP A 65 -5.12 -11.12 -20.49
CA ASP A 65 -5.47 -9.98 -19.64
C ASP A 65 -5.42 -10.41 -18.19
N VAL A 66 -4.70 -9.67 -17.37
CA VAL A 66 -4.57 -9.95 -15.94
C VAL A 66 -4.94 -8.72 -15.14
N LYS A 67 -5.78 -8.89 -14.12
CA LYS A 67 -6.08 -7.85 -13.13
C LYS A 67 -5.59 -8.29 -11.76
N TYR A 68 -4.92 -7.39 -11.07
CA TYR A 68 -4.45 -7.59 -9.70
C TYR A 68 -5.24 -6.66 -8.77
N PRO A 69 -6.35 -7.13 -8.17
CA PRO A 69 -7.09 -6.36 -7.18
C PRO A 69 -6.23 -6.15 -5.94
N MET A 70 -5.88 -4.91 -5.64
CA MET A 70 -4.98 -4.56 -4.54
C MET A 70 -5.76 -4.46 -3.23
N LYS A 71 -5.47 -5.38 -2.32
CA LYS A 71 -6.08 -5.43 -0.97
C LYS A 71 -5.23 -4.65 0.04
N PRO A 72 -5.85 -4.17 1.14
CA PRO A 72 -5.09 -3.61 2.26
C PRO A 72 -4.04 -4.60 2.74
N SER A 73 -2.81 -4.12 2.89
CA SER A 73 -1.65 -4.92 3.27
C SER A 73 -1.12 -4.48 4.63
N ALA A 74 -0.50 -5.40 5.36
CA ALA A 74 0.10 -5.10 6.66
C ALA A 74 1.27 -4.13 6.51
N LEU A 75 1.34 -3.16 7.42
CA LEU A 75 2.36 -2.11 7.46
C LEU A 75 3.09 -2.13 8.80
N ILE A 76 4.41 -2.06 8.74
CA ILE A 76 5.28 -1.71 9.86
C ILE A 76 6.02 -0.43 9.49
N ASP A 77 6.07 0.53 10.41
CA ASP A 77 6.72 1.83 10.21
C ASP A 77 7.64 2.16 11.38
N LEU A 78 8.86 2.56 11.06
CA LEU A 78 9.86 3.07 11.99
C LEU A 78 10.14 4.51 11.62
N SER A 79 10.04 5.43 12.56
CA SER A 79 10.26 6.86 12.31
C SER A 79 11.18 7.47 13.34
N ALA A 80 11.96 8.45 12.90
CA ALA A 80 12.78 9.30 13.74
C ALA A 80 12.69 10.75 13.27
N GLY A 81 12.55 11.69 14.19
CA GLY A 81 12.45 13.12 13.92
C GLY A 81 13.37 13.94 14.81
N TYR A 82 13.86 15.02 14.27
CA TYR A 82 14.65 16.01 15.00
C TYR A 82 14.13 17.42 14.77
N ARG A 83 13.77 18.10 15.84
CA ARG A 83 13.33 19.50 15.77
C ARG A 83 14.53 20.42 15.67
N VAL A 84 14.67 21.07 14.51
CA VAL A 84 15.77 21.97 14.18
C VAL A 84 15.55 23.37 14.76
N TRP A 85 14.35 23.91 14.57
CA TRP A 85 14.05 25.28 14.98
C TRP A 85 12.56 25.48 15.29
N LYS A 86 12.27 26.03 16.49
CA LYS A 86 10.89 26.29 16.95
C LYS A 86 9.97 25.11 16.66
N ASN A 87 9.12 25.25 15.64
CA ASN A 87 8.13 24.27 15.22
C ASN A 87 8.54 23.47 13.98
N LEU A 88 9.75 23.72 13.46
CA LEU A 88 10.26 23.03 12.28
C LEU A 88 11.23 21.91 12.66
N GLY A 89 11.07 20.78 12.03
CA GLY A 89 11.94 19.62 12.18
C GLY A 89 12.21 18.93 10.86
N VAL A 90 13.10 17.96 10.93
CA VAL A 90 13.38 17.01 9.86
C VAL A 90 13.20 15.60 10.39
N GLY A 91 12.74 14.70 9.55
CA GLY A 91 12.52 13.32 9.92
C GLY A 91 12.92 12.34 8.84
N VAL A 92 13.06 11.11 9.25
CA VAL A 92 13.20 9.95 8.38
C VAL A 92 12.25 8.87 8.86
N ALA A 93 11.59 8.21 7.93
CA ALA A 93 10.80 7.02 8.24
C ALA A 93 11.13 5.89 7.26
N VAL A 94 11.02 4.66 7.75
CA VAL A 94 11.15 3.44 6.95
C VAL A 94 9.87 2.64 7.13
N SER A 95 9.17 2.43 6.04
CA SER A 95 7.96 1.62 6.01
C SER A 95 8.18 0.30 5.28
N VAL A 96 7.65 -0.78 5.84
CA VAL A 96 7.62 -2.10 5.22
C VAL A 96 6.18 -2.54 5.11
N VAL A 97 5.74 -2.80 3.89
CA VAL A 97 4.41 -3.28 3.56
C VAL A 97 4.51 -4.69 3.01
N SER A 98 3.64 -5.57 3.44
CA SER A 98 3.61 -6.95 2.95
C SER A 98 2.18 -7.47 2.92
N GLY A 99 1.82 -8.09 1.81
CA GLY A 99 0.50 -8.68 1.61
C GLY A 99 0.49 -9.75 0.54
N LYS A 100 -0.64 -10.44 0.46
CA LYS A 100 -0.96 -11.40 -0.59
C LYS A 100 -2.28 -11.02 -1.23
N GLY A 101 -2.31 -11.09 -2.54
CA GLY A 101 -3.49 -10.81 -3.35
C GLY A 101 -3.86 -11.98 -4.25
N THR A 102 -4.63 -11.67 -5.26
CA THR A 102 -5.05 -12.58 -6.30
C THR A 102 -4.78 -11.95 -7.67
N ALA A 103 -4.57 -12.76 -8.70
CA ALA A 103 -4.57 -12.32 -10.09
C ALA A 103 -5.78 -12.94 -10.79
N GLU A 104 -6.65 -12.10 -11.33
CA GLU A 104 -7.77 -12.50 -12.19
C GLU A 104 -7.26 -12.55 -13.62
N VAL A 105 -7.24 -13.73 -14.20
CA VAL A 105 -6.70 -14.00 -15.52
C VAL A 105 -7.81 -14.30 -16.50
N THR A 106 -7.79 -13.64 -17.66
CA THR A 106 -8.61 -13.97 -18.81
C THR A 106 -7.71 -14.15 -20.02
N ALA A 107 -7.79 -15.28 -20.70
CA ALA A 107 -6.97 -15.52 -21.87
C ALA A 107 -7.81 -16.00 -23.06
N SER A 108 -7.38 -15.55 -24.25
CA SER A 108 -7.92 -16.02 -25.53
C SER A 108 -6.90 -16.97 -26.14
N VAL A 109 -7.18 -18.27 -26.05
CA VAL A 109 -6.28 -19.37 -26.40
C VAL A 109 -6.59 -19.89 -27.81
N PRO A 110 -5.67 -19.87 -28.76
CA PRO A 110 -5.85 -20.42 -30.09
C PRO A 110 -6.19 -21.91 -30.07
N HIS A 111 -7.07 -22.33 -30.99
CA HIS A 111 -7.38 -23.75 -31.14
C HIS A 111 -6.19 -24.50 -31.79
N PRO A 112 -5.80 -25.69 -31.31
CA PRO A 112 -4.62 -26.38 -31.82
C PRO A 112 -4.75 -26.88 -33.26
N PHE A 113 -5.98 -27.04 -33.80
CA PHE A 113 -6.21 -27.58 -35.14
C PHE A 113 -6.97 -26.64 -36.07
N PHE A 114 -7.74 -25.67 -35.54
CA PHE A 114 -8.58 -24.79 -36.34
C PHE A 114 -8.16 -23.34 -36.17
N PHE A 115 -7.82 -22.69 -37.25
CA PHE A 115 -7.46 -21.27 -37.25
C PHE A 115 -8.66 -20.35 -37.03
N ASN A 116 -8.42 -19.21 -36.41
CA ASN A 116 -9.42 -18.20 -36.09
C ASN A 116 -10.60 -18.71 -35.24
N GLN A 117 -10.35 -19.69 -34.41
CA GLN A 117 -11.31 -20.22 -33.44
C GLN A 117 -10.75 -20.22 -32.01
N PRO A 118 -10.46 -19.03 -31.46
CA PRO A 118 -9.91 -18.94 -30.12
C PRO A 118 -10.95 -19.34 -29.07
N ARG A 119 -10.48 -19.94 -27.98
CA ARG A 119 -11.29 -20.32 -26.83
C ARG A 119 -10.95 -19.39 -25.68
N THR A 120 -11.98 -18.77 -25.08
CA THR A 120 -11.77 -17.91 -23.91
C THR A 120 -11.76 -18.75 -22.64
N ILE A 121 -10.71 -18.58 -21.85
CA ILE A 121 -10.58 -19.15 -20.51
C ILE A 121 -10.47 -18.03 -19.49
N SER A 122 -10.94 -18.26 -18.27
CA SER A 122 -10.77 -17.35 -17.15
C SER A 122 -10.58 -18.13 -15.86
N GLY A 123 -9.80 -17.54 -14.95
CA GLY A 123 -9.53 -18.13 -13.65
C GLY A 123 -8.84 -17.15 -12.73
N THR A 124 -8.56 -17.60 -11.52
CA THR A 124 -7.90 -16.79 -10.50
C THR A 124 -6.67 -17.53 -9.99
N GLU A 125 -5.53 -16.85 -10.03
CA GLU A 125 -4.31 -17.28 -9.35
C GLU A 125 -4.28 -16.65 -7.95
N ASN A 126 -4.06 -17.50 -6.95
CA ASN A 126 -4.05 -17.07 -5.55
C ASN A 126 -2.62 -16.85 -5.07
N ASP A 127 -2.48 -16.27 -3.85
CA ASP A 127 -1.19 -16.06 -3.17
C ASP A 127 -0.17 -15.21 -3.96
N VAL A 128 -0.65 -14.31 -4.81
CA VAL A 128 0.20 -13.33 -5.49
C VAL A 128 0.81 -12.41 -4.45
N THR A 129 2.11 -12.51 -4.25
CA THR A 129 2.82 -11.74 -3.23
C THR A 129 3.07 -10.31 -3.68
N HIS A 130 2.93 -9.38 -2.73
CA HIS A 130 3.25 -7.98 -2.91
C HIS A 130 3.95 -7.45 -1.67
N SER A 131 5.09 -6.82 -1.84
CA SER A 131 5.77 -6.11 -0.76
C SER A 131 6.37 -4.80 -1.23
N GLU A 132 6.36 -3.81 -0.34
CA GLU A 132 6.97 -2.51 -0.57
C GLU A 132 7.88 -2.16 0.59
N THR A 133 9.03 -1.56 0.30
CA THR A 133 9.91 -0.95 1.30
C THR A 133 10.13 0.49 0.92
N GLY A 134 9.64 1.40 1.76
CA GLY A 134 9.76 2.84 1.57
C GLY A 134 10.75 3.47 2.54
N VAL A 135 11.59 4.38 2.04
CA VAL A 135 12.38 5.32 2.83
C VAL A 135 11.85 6.70 2.56
N HIS A 136 11.44 7.40 3.61
CA HIS A 136 10.79 8.71 3.55
C HIS A 136 11.65 9.75 4.24
N LEU A 137 12.06 10.77 3.52
CA LEU A 137 12.61 11.98 4.12
C LEU A 137 11.47 12.96 4.35
N GLN A 138 11.47 13.64 5.50
CA GLN A 138 10.31 14.42 5.91
C GLN A 138 10.76 15.78 6.44
N LEU A 139 10.16 16.83 5.91
CA LEU A 139 10.07 18.10 6.60
C LEU A 139 8.89 18.01 7.57
N GLN A 140 9.11 18.37 8.81
CA GLN A 140 8.12 18.25 9.89
C GLN A 140 7.74 19.63 10.41
N TYR A 141 6.43 19.86 10.56
CA TYR A 141 5.89 21.03 11.23
C TYR A 141 5.11 20.62 12.47
N LEU A 142 5.64 20.97 13.63
CA LEU A 142 5.01 20.70 14.92
C LEU A 142 3.94 21.75 15.16
N ILE A 143 2.66 21.33 15.17
CA ILE A 143 1.54 22.23 15.45
C ILE A 143 1.57 22.55 16.95
N PRO A 144 1.63 23.86 17.32
CA PRO A 144 1.58 24.24 18.73
C PRO A 144 0.29 23.75 19.38
N ALA A 145 0.43 22.85 20.31
CA ALA A 145 -0.67 22.31 21.10
C ALA A 145 -0.31 22.42 22.60
N THR A 146 -1.30 22.45 23.45
CA THR A 146 -1.12 22.50 24.90
C THR A 146 -1.33 21.13 25.52
N GLY A 147 -0.54 20.81 26.54
CA GLY A 147 -0.69 19.56 27.29
C GLY A 147 0.07 18.37 26.68
N ARG A 148 -0.57 17.20 26.70
CA ARG A 148 0.04 15.90 26.36
C ARG A 148 -0.16 15.48 24.90
N LEU A 149 -0.89 16.27 24.15
CA LEU A 149 -1.24 15.96 22.76
C LEU A 149 -0.32 16.74 21.81
N HIS A 150 0.31 16.02 20.88
CA HIS A 150 1.22 16.56 19.89
C HIS A 150 0.73 16.21 18.49
N PHE A 151 0.81 17.18 17.58
CA PHE A 151 0.48 16.99 16.17
C PHE A 151 1.68 17.38 15.33
N ILE A 152 2.05 16.53 14.38
CA ILE A 152 3.15 16.77 13.46
C ILE A 152 2.64 16.59 12.04
N LEU A 153 2.64 17.66 11.26
CA LEU A 153 2.48 17.57 9.81
C LEU A 153 3.84 17.22 9.21
N GLU A 154 3.86 16.27 8.29
CA GLU A 154 5.09 15.82 7.68
C GLU A 154 4.93 15.61 6.18
N GLY A 155 6.02 15.79 5.45
CA GLY A 155 6.01 15.54 4.02
C GLY A 155 7.37 15.73 3.38
N GLY A 156 7.57 15.10 2.23
CA GLY A 156 8.83 15.19 1.50
C GLY A 156 9.03 14.08 0.48
N PRO A 157 10.26 13.92 -0.03
CA PRO A 157 10.56 12.88 -0.97
C PRO A 157 10.58 11.49 -0.33
N SER A 158 10.28 10.49 -1.14
CA SER A 158 10.31 9.08 -0.77
C SER A 158 11.07 8.29 -1.83
N TRP A 159 11.71 7.20 -1.38
CA TRP A 159 12.25 6.17 -2.25
C TRP A 159 11.55 4.86 -1.93
N ILE A 160 10.87 4.28 -2.91
CA ILE A 160 10.06 3.08 -2.72
C ILE A 160 10.61 1.96 -3.59
N ASN A 161 10.90 0.81 -2.97
CA ASN A 161 11.23 -0.44 -3.63
C ASN A 161 10.02 -1.37 -3.56
N VAL A 162 9.62 -1.92 -4.70
CA VAL A 162 8.50 -2.86 -4.82
C VAL A 162 9.03 -4.21 -5.26
N ASP A 163 8.48 -5.27 -4.68
CA ASP A 163 8.61 -6.65 -5.13
C ASP A 163 7.20 -7.20 -5.32
N HIS A 164 6.82 -7.45 -6.57
CA HIS A 164 5.48 -7.91 -6.92
C HIS A 164 5.55 -9.16 -7.81
N ALA A 165 4.75 -10.18 -7.48
CA ALA A 165 4.61 -11.37 -8.30
C ALA A 165 3.71 -11.07 -9.50
N VAL A 166 4.26 -11.15 -10.70
CA VAL A 166 3.57 -10.87 -11.97
C VAL A 166 3.35 -12.17 -12.72
N VAL A 167 2.16 -12.35 -13.30
CA VAL A 167 1.84 -13.49 -14.18
C VAL A 167 2.66 -13.37 -15.46
N THR A 168 3.36 -14.43 -15.80
CA THR A 168 4.22 -14.49 -17.00
C THR A 168 3.74 -15.49 -18.04
N ASP A 169 2.94 -16.47 -17.62
CA ASP A 169 2.39 -17.50 -18.49
C ASP A 169 1.09 -18.07 -17.88
N VAL A 170 0.27 -18.71 -18.71
CA VAL A 170 -0.99 -19.32 -18.32
C VAL A 170 -1.02 -20.80 -18.69
N THR A 171 -1.30 -21.65 -17.72
CA THR A 171 -1.48 -23.07 -17.94
C THR A 171 -2.92 -23.35 -18.37
N VAL A 172 -3.08 -24.04 -19.48
CA VAL A 172 -4.36 -24.40 -20.07
C VAL A 172 -4.58 -25.90 -19.93
N THR A 173 -5.74 -26.30 -19.42
CA THR A 173 -6.20 -27.69 -19.40
C THR A 173 -7.17 -27.91 -20.53
N GLU A 174 -6.86 -28.83 -21.42
CA GLU A 174 -7.67 -29.15 -22.59
C GLU A 174 -7.58 -30.65 -22.93
N SER A 175 -8.62 -31.17 -23.59
CA SER A 175 -8.68 -32.57 -24.03
C SER A 175 -9.35 -32.67 -25.38
N TYR A 176 -9.02 -33.72 -26.13
CA TYR A 176 -9.64 -34.01 -27.43
C TYR A 176 -11.18 -34.02 -27.34
N PRO A 177 -11.94 -33.40 -28.27
CA PRO A 177 -11.52 -32.80 -29.55
C PRO A 177 -10.98 -31.35 -29.47
N TYR A 178 -10.72 -30.78 -28.29
CA TYR A 178 -10.13 -29.45 -28.03
C TYR A 178 -11.09 -28.25 -28.28
N ASP A 179 -12.37 -28.52 -28.45
CA ASP A 179 -13.38 -27.46 -28.63
C ASP A 179 -13.54 -26.57 -27.37
N THR A 180 -13.10 -27.09 -26.22
CA THR A 180 -13.12 -26.38 -24.94
C THR A 180 -11.77 -26.40 -24.29
N ALA A 181 -11.48 -25.35 -23.55
CA ALA A 181 -10.31 -25.21 -22.71
C ALA A 181 -10.67 -24.66 -21.33
N ALA A 182 -9.91 -24.98 -20.33
CA ALA A 182 -10.10 -24.49 -18.96
C ALA A 182 -8.80 -23.91 -18.42
N PHE A 183 -8.93 -22.95 -17.50
CA PHE A 183 -7.79 -22.40 -16.77
C PHE A 183 -7.21 -23.47 -15.84
N GLY A 184 -5.94 -23.78 -16.00
CA GLY A 184 -5.21 -24.77 -15.21
C GLY A 184 -4.28 -24.15 -14.16
N GLY A 185 -4.14 -22.80 -14.15
CA GLY A 185 -3.26 -22.05 -13.28
C GLY A 185 -2.46 -21.00 -14.03
N ALA A 186 -1.70 -20.19 -13.32
CA ALA A 186 -0.79 -19.21 -13.90
C ALA A 186 0.62 -19.35 -13.33
N VAL A 187 1.63 -19.07 -14.16
CA VAL A 187 3.02 -18.99 -13.74
C VAL A 187 3.32 -17.57 -13.33
N THR A 188 3.75 -17.37 -12.09
CA THR A 188 4.11 -16.06 -11.55
C THR A 188 5.61 -15.92 -11.39
N LYS A 189 6.12 -14.70 -11.57
CA LYS A 189 7.52 -14.35 -11.35
C LYS A 189 7.60 -13.10 -10.48
N SER A 190 8.36 -13.17 -9.38
CA SER A 190 8.68 -11.98 -8.59
C SER A 190 9.52 -11.01 -9.42
N THR A 191 9.08 -9.78 -9.45
CA THR A 191 9.71 -8.69 -10.22
C THR A 191 9.90 -7.50 -9.30
N LYS A 192 11.11 -6.93 -9.34
CA LYS A 192 11.51 -5.81 -8.48
C LYS A 192 11.69 -4.54 -9.29
N ALA A 193 11.23 -3.44 -8.74
CA ALA A 193 11.51 -2.11 -9.25
C ALA A 193 11.60 -1.10 -8.11
N SER A 194 12.22 0.03 -8.38
CA SER A 194 12.39 1.13 -7.43
C SER A 194 12.07 2.45 -8.09
N ALA A 195 11.42 3.33 -7.37
CA ALA A 195 11.14 4.67 -7.86
C ALA A 195 11.26 5.72 -6.75
N ALA A 196 11.56 6.94 -7.18
CA ALA A 196 11.42 8.12 -6.37
C ALA A 196 9.96 8.60 -6.39
N GLY A 197 9.48 9.07 -5.26
CA GLY A 197 8.14 9.56 -5.08
C GLY A 197 8.05 10.61 -3.99
N PHE A 198 6.88 10.76 -3.42
CA PHE A 198 6.64 11.70 -2.32
C PHE A 198 5.81 11.08 -1.21
N ASN A 199 5.83 11.72 -0.05
CA ASN A 199 4.97 11.42 1.08
C ASN A 199 4.40 12.71 1.68
N ALA A 200 3.20 12.60 2.27
CA ALA A 200 2.60 13.66 3.08
C ALA A 200 1.72 13.01 4.15
N GLY A 201 1.78 13.48 5.38
CA GLY A 201 1.09 12.84 6.48
C GLY A 201 0.89 13.72 7.71
N LEU A 202 0.18 13.14 8.68
CA LEU A 202 -0.08 13.69 10.00
C LEU A 202 0.21 12.60 11.03
N ASP A 203 1.09 12.89 11.98
CA ASP A 203 1.27 12.10 13.20
C ASP A 203 0.58 12.80 14.36
N VAL A 204 -0.15 12.03 15.15
CA VAL A 204 -0.83 12.49 16.37
C VAL A 204 -0.32 11.65 17.52
N THR A 205 0.32 12.25 18.49
CA THR A 205 0.89 11.57 19.66
C THR A 205 0.25 12.07 20.94
N TRP A 206 -0.15 11.15 21.80
CA TRP A 206 -0.59 11.42 23.15
C TRP A 206 0.40 10.83 24.16
N LEU A 207 1.04 11.71 24.95
CA LEU A 207 2.02 11.34 25.97
C LEU A 207 1.31 11.00 27.29
N PHE A 208 1.53 9.79 27.80
CA PHE A 208 1.05 9.42 29.14
C PHE A 208 2.12 9.70 30.23
N VAL A 209 3.40 9.70 29.89
CA VAL A 209 4.50 10.25 30.69
C VAL A 209 5.28 11.27 29.85
N GLU A 210 6.21 12.00 30.46
CA GLU A 210 6.92 13.12 29.79
C GLU A 210 7.61 12.74 28.49
N SER A 211 8.06 11.49 28.36
CA SER A 211 8.87 11.04 27.22
C SER A 211 8.24 9.90 26.43
N VAL A 212 7.14 9.29 26.89
CA VAL A 212 6.57 8.11 26.21
C VAL A 212 5.08 8.29 26.02
N GLY A 213 4.61 7.94 24.85
CA GLY A 213 3.20 8.01 24.48
C GLY A 213 2.80 6.97 23.44
N VAL A 214 1.54 7.02 23.09
CA VAL A 214 0.99 6.33 21.94
C VAL A 214 0.72 7.33 20.83
N GLY A 215 0.95 6.94 19.59
CA GLY A 215 0.68 7.79 18.45
C GLY A 215 0.00 7.04 17.32
N GLY A 216 -0.66 7.80 16.47
CA GLY A 216 -1.23 7.34 15.23
C GLY A 216 -0.72 8.18 14.07
N ILE A 217 -0.41 7.54 12.96
CA ILE A 217 0.00 8.20 11.73
C ILE A 217 -0.99 7.90 10.62
N VAL A 218 -1.34 8.93 9.86
CA VAL A 218 -1.99 8.80 8.56
C VAL A 218 -1.08 9.46 7.55
N ARG A 219 -0.59 8.69 6.58
CA ARG A 219 0.36 9.15 5.57
C ARG A 219 -0.08 8.66 4.20
N TYR A 220 -0.02 9.52 3.22
CA TYR A 220 -0.15 9.18 1.81
C TYR A 220 1.24 9.15 1.18
N THR A 221 1.54 8.06 0.46
CA THR A 221 2.79 7.90 -0.29
C THR A 221 2.47 7.57 -1.74
N ARG A 222 3.30 8.02 -2.67
CA ARG A 222 3.15 7.68 -4.09
C ARG A 222 4.48 7.72 -4.82
N ALA A 223 4.70 6.69 -5.63
CA ALA A 223 5.74 6.63 -6.64
C ALA A 223 5.20 5.90 -7.88
N ASP A 224 5.55 6.37 -9.06
CA ASP A 224 5.21 5.71 -10.32
C ASP A 224 6.44 4.90 -10.78
N LEU A 225 6.25 3.64 -11.12
CA LEU A 225 7.32 2.71 -11.51
C LEU A 225 6.86 1.74 -12.59
N ASP A 226 7.85 1.18 -13.30
CA ASP A 226 7.65 0.17 -14.31
C ASP A 226 8.32 -1.15 -13.89
N LEU A 227 7.52 -2.20 -13.80
CA LEU A 227 7.99 -3.57 -13.58
C LEU A 227 8.33 -4.21 -14.93
N THR A 228 9.46 -4.89 -15.02
CA THR A 228 9.88 -5.62 -16.23
C THR A 228 9.93 -7.13 -15.93
N PRO A 229 8.79 -7.84 -15.99
CA PRO A 229 8.73 -9.26 -15.64
C PRO A 229 9.47 -10.15 -16.63
N VAL A 230 9.44 -9.80 -17.91
CA VAL A 230 10.18 -10.45 -19.00
C VAL A 230 10.75 -9.40 -19.94
N GLN A 231 11.77 -9.77 -20.71
CA GLN A 231 12.39 -8.85 -21.66
C GLN A 231 11.36 -8.34 -22.68
N GLY A 232 11.31 -7.03 -22.86
CA GLY A 232 10.40 -6.38 -23.83
C GLY A 232 8.97 -6.16 -23.32
N ARG A 233 8.65 -6.51 -22.06
CA ARG A 233 7.34 -6.23 -21.42
C ARG A 233 7.52 -5.32 -20.22
N SER A 234 6.78 -4.23 -20.18
CA SER A 234 6.73 -3.29 -19.05
C SER A 234 5.31 -3.24 -18.50
N LEU A 235 5.20 -3.30 -17.19
CA LEU A 235 3.96 -3.15 -16.43
C LEU A 235 4.06 -1.91 -15.57
N ALA A 236 3.31 -0.87 -15.95
CA ALA A 236 3.22 0.35 -15.15
C ALA A 236 2.45 0.09 -13.84
N MET A 237 3.01 0.53 -12.74
CA MET A 237 2.45 0.36 -11.39
C MET A 237 2.62 1.63 -10.57
N LYS A 238 1.63 1.94 -9.72
CA LYS A 238 1.70 2.99 -8.72
C LYS A 238 1.95 2.36 -7.35
N ALA A 239 3.14 2.59 -6.81
CA ALA A 239 3.50 2.15 -5.48
C ALA A 239 3.04 3.14 -4.40
N GLY A 240 2.86 2.63 -3.18
CA GLY A 240 2.36 3.39 -2.05
C GLY A 240 0.84 3.39 -1.96
N GLY A 241 0.31 4.43 -1.33
CA GLY A 241 -1.12 4.59 -1.06
C GLY A 241 -1.36 5.25 0.28
N LEU A 242 -2.57 5.06 0.81
CA LEU A 242 -2.94 5.57 2.12
C LEU A 242 -2.49 4.60 3.21
N GLN A 243 -1.63 5.07 4.10
CA GLN A 243 -1.12 4.35 5.26
C GLN A 243 -1.83 4.85 6.52
N ALA A 244 -2.29 3.93 7.35
CA ALA A 244 -2.82 4.22 8.68
C ALA A 244 -2.19 3.25 9.68
N ALA A 245 -1.48 3.77 10.67
CA ALA A 245 -0.78 2.96 11.66
C ALA A 245 -0.86 3.60 13.04
N ALA A 246 -0.73 2.77 14.07
CA ALA A 246 -0.65 3.21 15.46
C ALA A 246 0.52 2.51 16.16
N GLY A 247 1.07 3.17 17.18
CA GLY A 247 2.22 2.61 17.86
C GLY A 247 2.74 3.46 19.01
N ILE A 248 3.97 3.16 19.41
CA ILE A 248 4.64 3.82 20.52
C ILE A 248 5.48 4.98 19.99
N ARG A 249 5.49 6.09 20.74
CA ARG A 249 6.33 7.25 20.49
C ARG A 249 7.17 7.53 21.74
N VAL A 250 8.45 7.79 21.51
CA VAL A 250 9.38 8.29 22.55
C VAL A 250 9.86 9.65 22.12
N MET A 251 9.73 10.64 23.00
CA MET A 251 10.09 12.04 22.75
C MET A 251 11.05 12.54 23.85
N PHE A 252 12.18 13.14 23.50
CA PHE A 252 13.19 13.64 24.47
C PHE A 252 14.02 14.79 23.90
#